data_c142138f760078206ff3e2248611a523
#
_entry.id   c142138f760078206ff3e2248611a523
#
_cell.length_a   1.000
_cell.length_b   1.000
_cell.length_c   1.000
_cell.angle_alpha   90.00
_cell.angle_beta   90.00
_cell.angle_gamma   90.00
#
_symmetry.space_group_name_H-M   'P 1'
#
loop_
_entity.id
_entity.type
_entity.pdbx_description
1 polymer ?
#
loop_
_entity_poly.entity_id
_entity_poly.type
_entity_poly.pdbx_seq_one_letter_code
_entity_poly.pdbx_strand_id
1 'polypeptide(L)'
;KYAHIPDLQRLAHEEEVHEQKLISLINEERLEYMGSVVLGLNDALVEFTGALAGFTLALSDSKLIALTGSITGIAAALSMASSEYLSTKSEGDDKKHPVKAAVYTGIAYLITVVSLVTPFILISNVIVALGVMLTMALIIIALFNYYYSVARGESFRKRFTEMACLLYTSDAADE
;
A
#
# COMPACT_ATOMS: atom_id res chain seq x y z
N LYS A 1 -44.97 12.55 -14.01
CA LYS A 1 -45.77 13.29 -15.01
C LYS A 1 -44.96 13.71 -16.25
N TYR A 2 -43.62 13.49 -16.28
CA TYR A 2 -42.73 13.95 -17.37
C TYR A 2 -42.07 12.80 -18.17
N ALA A 3 -42.49 11.55 -17.99
CA ALA A 3 -41.88 10.37 -18.59
C ALA A 3 -42.21 10.15 -20.09
N HIS A 4 -42.85 11.10 -20.75
CA HIS A 4 -43.35 10.91 -22.12
C HIS A 4 -42.80 11.91 -23.14
N ILE A 5 -41.72 12.62 -22.84
CA ILE A 5 -41.08 13.51 -23.80
C ILE A 5 -39.83 12.79 -24.32
N PRO A 6 -39.78 12.43 -25.63
CA PRO A 6 -38.66 11.67 -26.23
C PRO A 6 -37.30 12.34 -26.00
N ASP A 7 -37.27 13.66 -25.99
CA ASP A 7 -36.03 14.44 -25.77
C ASP A 7 -35.50 14.33 -24.34
N LEU A 8 -36.36 14.20 -23.34
CA LEU A 8 -35.94 14.01 -21.94
C LEU A 8 -35.39 12.60 -21.69
N GLN A 9 -35.95 11.58 -22.36
CA GLN A 9 -35.41 10.20 -22.26
C GLN A 9 -34.06 10.09 -22.98
N ARG A 10 -33.87 10.80 -24.07
CA ARG A 10 -32.62 10.88 -24.80
C ARG A 10 -31.53 11.60 -23.96
N LEU A 11 -31.86 12.71 -23.36
CA LEU A 11 -30.97 13.47 -22.48
C LEU A 11 -30.58 12.63 -21.25
N ALA A 12 -31.53 11.94 -20.59
CA ALA A 12 -31.26 11.06 -19.46
C ALA A 12 -30.35 9.88 -19.87
N HIS A 13 -30.54 9.33 -21.06
CA HIS A 13 -29.69 8.26 -21.54
C HIS A 13 -28.27 8.75 -21.92
N GLU A 14 -28.17 9.94 -22.52
CA GLU A 14 -26.85 10.56 -22.82
C GLU A 14 -26.10 10.92 -21.54
N GLU A 15 -26.79 11.36 -20.48
CA GLU A 15 -26.23 11.66 -19.17
C GLU A 15 -25.74 10.38 -18.47
N GLU A 16 -26.52 9.31 -18.51
CA GLU A 16 -26.17 7.99 -17.95
C GLU A 16 -24.94 7.38 -18.68
N VAL A 17 -24.88 7.50 -20.00
CA VAL A 17 -23.70 7.07 -20.78
C VAL A 17 -22.47 7.90 -20.49
N HIS A 18 -22.59 9.22 -20.28
CA HIS A 18 -21.50 10.09 -19.86
C HIS A 18 -21.03 9.77 -18.44
N GLU A 19 -21.94 9.53 -17.52
CA GLU A 19 -21.63 9.15 -16.14
C GLU A 19 -20.89 7.81 -16.10
N GLN A 20 -21.38 6.80 -16.80
CA GLN A 20 -20.70 5.50 -16.91
C GLN A 20 -19.32 5.62 -17.55
N LYS A 21 -19.15 6.48 -18.54
CA LYS A 21 -17.86 6.70 -19.19
C LYS A 21 -16.86 7.41 -18.25
N LEU A 22 -17.33 8.39 -17.46
CA LEU A 22 -16.52 9.05 -16.43
C LEU A 22 -16.13 8.07 -15.31
N ILE A 23 -17.06 7.23 -14.86
CA ILE A 23 -16.80 6.19 -13.84
C ILE A 23 -15.80 5.16 -14.37
N SER A 24 -15.92 4.74 -15.63
CA SER A 24 -14.96 3.81 -16.24
C SER A 24 -13.55 4.40 -16.35
N LEU A 25 -13.41 5.66 -16.74
CA LEU A 25 -12.12 6.37 -16.82
C LEU A 25 -11.47 6.52 -15.44
N ILE A 26 -12.24 6.83 -14.41
CA ILE A 26 -11.75 6.92 -13.02
C ILE A 26 -11.33 5.55 -12.50
N ASN A 27 -12.08 4.50 -12.82
CA ASN A 27 -11.73 3.13 -12.44
C ASN A 27 -10.49 2.62 -13.19
N GLU A 28 -10.33 2.94 -14.48
CA GLU A 28 -9.15 2.56 -15.24
C GLU A 28 -7.88 3.23 -14.65
N GLU A 29 -7.89 4.53 -14.39
CA GLU A 29 -6.73 5.23 -13.81
C GLU A 29 -6.39 4.69 -12.41
N ARG A 30 -7.40 4.46 -11.55
CA ARG A 30 -7.18 3.87 -10.22
C ARG A 30 -6.61 2.45 -10.28
N LEU A 31 -7.12 1.61 -11.16
CA LEU A 31 -6.65 0.23 -11.33
C LEU A 31 -5.24 0.19 -11.91
N GLU A 32 -4.88 1.14 -12.77
CA GLU A 32 -3.57 1.24 -13.39
C GLU A 32 -2.46 1.51 -12.35
N TYR A 33 -2.70 2.43 -11.41
CA TYR A 33 -1.73 2.74 -10.34
C TYR A 33 -1.89 1.88 -9.09
N MET A 34 -2.91 1.03 -9.02
CA MET A 34 -3.10 0.12 -7.88
C MET A 34 -1.92 -0.84 -7.73
N GLY A 35 -1.32 -1.30 -8.83
CA GLY A 35 -0.11 -2.12 -8.81
C GLY A 35 1.05 -1.43 -8.10
N SER A 36 1.27 -0.15 -8.38
CA SER A 36 2.32 0.66 -7.75
C SER A 36 2.08 0.87 -6.25
N VAL A 37 0.83 1.09 -5.84
CA VAL A 37 0.46 1.18 -4.41
C VAL A 37 0.68 -0.16 -3.71
N VAL A 38 0.28 -1.26 -4.35
CA VAL A 38 0.49 -2.64 -3.84
C VAL A 38 1.97 -2.91 -3.62
N LEU A 39 2.79 -2.57 -4.61
CA LEU A 39 4.23 -2.79 -4.56
C LEU A 39 4.85 -2.06 -3.36
N GLY A 40 4.60 -0.75 -3.22
CA GLY A 40 5.13 0.04 -2.11
C GLY A 40 4.65 -0.43 -0.74
N LEU A 41 3.39 -0.82 -0.64
CA LEU A 41 2.81 -1.28 0.62
C LEU A 41 3.33 -2.67 1.02
N ASN A 42 3.41 -3.61 0.07
CA ASN A 42 3.91 -4.96 0.32
C ASN A 42 5.38 -4.96 0.75
N ASP A 43 6.20 -4.20 0.06
CA ASP A 43 7.62 -4.06 0.36
C ASP A 43 7.82 -3.47 1.76
N ALA A 44 7.12 -2.37 2.08
CA ALA A 44 7.15 -1.78 3.41
C ALA A 44 6.66 -2.75 4.51
N LEU A 45 5.66 -3.57 4.25
CA LEU A 45 5.15 -4.51 5.24
C LEU A 45 6.09 -5.69 5.49
N VAL A 46 6.82 -6.17 4.49
CA VAL A 46 7.71 -7.32 4.62
C VAL A 46 9.11 -6.87 5.04
N GLU A 47 9.78 -6.05 4.21
CA GLU A 47 11.15 -5.63 4.42
C GLU A 47 11.29 -4.74 5.65
N PHE A 48 10.46 -3.69 5.76
CA PHE A 48 10.59 -2.73 6.84
C PHE A 48 10.13 -3.29 8.20
N THR A 49 9.17 -4.22 8.23
CA THR A 49 8.79 -4.94 9.46
C THR A 49 9.94 -5.81 9.95
N GLY A 50 10.62 -6.56 9.06
CA GLY A 50 11.82 -7.33 9.38
C GLY A 50 12.94 -6.44 9.92
N ALA A 51 13.22 -5.30 9.26
CA ALA A 51 14.22 -4.35 9.74
C ALA A 51 13.91 -3.81 11.14
N LEU A 52 12.65 -3.45 11.44
CA LEU A 52 12.24 -3.01 12.78
C LEU A 52 12.33 -4.12 13.83
N ALA A 53 12.00 -5.36 13.46
CA ALA A 53 12.19 -6.52 14.33
C ALA A 53 13.69 -6.72 14.64
N GLY A 54 14.56 -6.70 13.63
CA GLY A 54 16.02 -6.75 13.81
C GLY A 54 16.56 -5.62 14.68
N PHE A 55 16.09 -4.37 14.48
CA PHE A 55 16.45 -3.25 15.37
C PHE A 55 15.98 -3.48 16.80
N THR A 56 14.83 -4.12 16.99
CA THR A 56 14.29 -4.44 18.31
C THR A 56 15.17 -5.44 19.06
N LEU A 57 15.76 -6.40 18.36
CA LEU A 57 16.70 -7.36 18.95
C LEU A 57 18.07 -6.73 19.25
N ALA A 58 18.51 -5.78 18.42
CA ALA A 58 19.82 -5.15 18.55
C ALA A 58 19.84 -3.95 19.50
N LEU A 59 18.74 -3.24 19.66
CA LEU A 59 18.63 -1.99 20.39
C LEU A 59 17.63 -2.12 21.55
N SER A 60 18.03 -1.68 22.75
CA SER A 60 17.21 -1.75 23.96
C SER A 60 16.37 -0.48 24.21
N ASP A 61 16.46 0.54 23.33
CA ASP A 61 15.79 1.84 23.47
C ASP A 61 14.77 2.05 22.34
N SER A 62 13.50 2.16 22.73
CA SER A 62 12.38 2.34 21.80
C SER A 62 12.50 3.61 20.96
N LYS A 63 13.03 4.72 21.52
CA LYS A 63 13.24 5.97 20.78
C LYS A 63 14.35 5.84 19.75
N LEU A 64 15.40 5.09 20.08
CA LEU A 64 16.49 4.84 19.15
C LEU A 64 16.02 3.96 17.97
N ILE A 65 15.19 2.96 18.26
CA ILE A 65 14.53 2.14 17.21
C ILE A 65 13.65 3.01 16.33
N ALA A 66 12.83 3.88 16.92
CA ALA A 66 11.99 4.80 16.17
C ALA A 66 12.80 5.75 15.27
N LEU A 67 13.91 6.30 15.79
CA LEU A 67 14.78 7.19 15.01
C LEU A 67 15.45 6.44 13.85
N THR A 68 16.08 5.30 14.14
CA THR A 68 16.76 4.48 13.12
C THR A 68 15.77 3.98 12.08
N GLY A 69 14.61 3.48 12.50
CA GLY A 69 13.52 3.06 11.64
C GLY A 69 13.00 4.20 10.76
N SER A 70 12.82 5.40 11.31
CA SER A 70 12.38 6.56 10.51
C SER A 70 13.38 6.90 9.40
N ILE A 71 14.68 6.94 9.72
CA ILE A 71 15.73 7.24 8.73
C ILE A 71 15.75 6.16 7.64
N THR A 72 15.77 4.89 8.03
CA THR A 72 15.77 3.74 7.12
C THR A 72 14.51 3.73 6.26
N GLY A 73 13.33 3.94 6.86
CA GLY A 73 12.05 3.94 6.16
C GLY A 73 11.92 5.07 5.14
N ILE A 74 12.41 6.27 5.45
CA ILE A 74 12.42 7.39 4.49
C ILE A 74 13.37 7.06 3.32
N ALA A 75 14.54 6.54 3.60
CA ALA A 75 15.50 6.15 2.57
C ALA A 75 14.94 5.05 1.65
N ALA A 76 14.31 4.03 2.25
CA ALA A 76 13.66 2.95 1.52
C ALA A 76 12.49 3.45 0.65
N ALA A 77 11.64 4.35 1.18
CA ALA A 77 10.54 4.94 0.41
C ALA A 77 11.04 5.71 -0.83
N LEU A 78 12.12 6.48 -0.69
CA LEU A 78 12.74 7.19 -1.82
C LEU A 78 13.36 6.23 -2.83
N SER A 79 14.03 5.18 -2.36
CA SER A 79 14.60 4.12 -3.21
C SER A 79 13.51 3.42 -4.01
N MET A 80 12.42 3.01 -3.35
CA MET A 80 11.29 2.31 -3.96
C MET A 80 10.57 3.19 -4.99
N ALA A 81 10.32 4.47 -4.66
CA ALA A 81 9.76 5.43 -5.60
C ALA A 81 10.64 5.63 -6.84
N SER A 82 11.97 5.67 -6.65
CA SER A 82 12.93 5.80 -7.78
C SER A 82 12.94 4.54 -8.64
N SER A 83 12.89 3.37 -8.04
CA SER A 83 12.82 2.08 -8.74
C SER A 83 11.53 1.97 -9.57
N GLU A 84 10.38 2.35 -9.01
CA GLU A 84 9.10 2.34 -9.73
C GLU A 84 9.09 3.35 -10.88
N TYR A 85 9.71 4.53 -10.70
CA TYR A 85 9.87 5.49 -11.79
C TYR A 85 10.66 4.88 -12.97
N LEU A 86 11.79 4.24 -12.67
CA LEU A 86 12.65 3.65 -13.70
C LEU A 86 11.97 2.44 -14.37
N SER A 87 11.31 1.59 -13.61
CA SER A 87 10.56 0.43 -14.11
C SER A 87 9.48 0.89 -15.09
N THR A 88 8.58 1.76 -14.64
CA THR A 88 7.48 2.28 -15.45
C THR A 88 7.99 3.00 -16.72
N LYS A 89 9.09 3.74 -16.60
CA LYS A 89 9.71 4.41 -17.74
C LYS A 89 10.31 3.43 -18.75
N SER A 90 10.86 2.30 -18.29
CA SER A 90 11.48 1.29 -19.15
C SER A 90 10.45 0.40 -19.84
N GLU A 91 9.27 0.22 -19.26
CA GLU A 91 8.17 -0.54 -19.84
C GLU A 91 7.60 0.11 -21.12
N GLY A 92 7.76 1.44 -21.25
CA GLY A 92 7.36 2.19 -22.46
C GLY A 92 5.85 2.18 -22.71
N ASP A 93 5.05 1.92 -21.67
CA ASP A 93 3.59 1.94 -21.78
C ASP A 93 3.10 3.39 -21.73
N ASP A 94 2.54 3.88 -22.85
CA ASP A 94 2.01 5.24 -22.99
C ASP A 94 0.84 5.54 -22.02
N LYS A 95 0.26 4.52 -21.42
CA LYS A 95 -0.87 4.67 -20.47
C LYS A 95 -0.40 5.04 -19.07
N LYS A 96 0.73 4.53 -18.62
CA LYS A 96 1.21 4.68 -17.25
C LYS A 96 2.25 5.81 -17.14
N HIS A 97 1.93 6.86 -16.39
CA HIS A 97 2.86 7.97 -16.22
C HIS A 97 3.90 7.67 -15.12
N PRO A 98 5.22 7.59 -15.42
CA PRO A 98 6.25 7.15 -14.49
C PRO A 98 6.29 7.95 -13.18
N VAL A 99 6.11 9.28 -13.25
CA VAL A 99 6.10 10.15 -12.07
C VAL A 99 4.92 9.86 -11.15
N LYS A 100 3.74 9.63 -11.71
CA LYS A 100 2.56 9.27 -10.90
C LYS A 100 2.76 7.93 -10.20
N ALA A 101 3.24 6.91 -10.91
CA ALA A 101 3.54 5.59 -10.34
C ALA A 101 4.51 5.71 -9.16
N ALA A 102 5.65 6.40 -9.35
CA ALA A 102 6.64 6.65 -8.30
C ALA A 102 6.05 7.36 -7.07
N VAL A 103 5.22 8.39 -7.29
CA VAL A 103 4.57 9.13 -6.19
C VAL A 103 3.59 8.24 -5.42
N TYR A 104 2.77 7.44 -6.11
CA TYR A 104 1.86 6.51 -5.44
C TYR A 104 2.61 5.46 -4.61
N THR A 105 3.67 4.86 -5.17
CA THR A 105 4.52 3.90 -4.47
C THR A 105 5.18 4.52 -3.25
N GLY A 106 5.82 5.68 -3.40
CA GLY A 106 6.52 6.38 -2.32
C GLY A 106 5.59 6.80 -1.19
N ILE A 107 4.40 7.33 -1.52
CA ILE A 107 3.41 7.73 -0.51
C ILE A 107 2.87 6.51 0.24
N ALA A 108 2.54 5.42 -0.48
CA ALA A 108 2.07 4.19 0.15
C ALA A 108 3.11 3.63 1.12
N TYR A 109 4.38 3.60 0.70
CA TYR A 109 5.50 3.19 1.55
C TYR A 109 5.62 4.08 2.80
N LEU A 110 5.66 5.42 2.63
CA LEU A 110 5.80 6.36 3.75
C LEU A 110 4.65 6.25 4.77
N ILE A 111 3.41 6.11 4.33
CA ILE A 111 2.26 5.93 5.22
C ILE A 111 2.44 4.66 6.04
N THR A 112 2.89 3.58 5.42
CA THR A 112 3.16 2.30 6.10
C THR A 112 4.28 2.45 7.11
N VAL A 113 5.41 3.08 6.74
CA VAL A 113 6.54 3.36 7.64
C VAL A 113 6.10 4.15 8.87
N VAL A 114 5.37 5.25 8.67
CA VAL A 114 4.85 6.06 9.79
C VAL A 114 3.97 5.23 10.71
N SER A 115 3.10 4.40 10.13
CA SER A 115 2.21 3.51 10.92
C SER A 115 3.02 2.51 11.76
N LEU A 116 4.04 1.87 11.19
CA LEU A 116 4.84 0.85 11.86
C LEU A 116 5.84 1.42 12.88
N VAL A 117 6.32 2.65 12.69
CA VAL A 117 7.23 3.32 13.64
C VAL A 117 6.47 3.91 14.83
N THR A 118 5.22 4.30 14.65
CA THR A 118 4.41 4.96 15.69
C THR A 118 4.40 4.22 17.04
N PRO A 119 4.26 2.89 17.14
CA PRO A 119 4.31 2.17 18.40
C PRO A 119 5.62 2.40 19.18
N PHE A 120 6.76 2.49 18.50
CA PHE A 120 8.05 2.72 19.14
C PHE A 120 8.23 4.16 19.66
N ILE A 121 7.47 5.11 19.10
CA ILE A 121 7.44 6.50 19.61
C ILE A 121 6.60 6.59 20.88
N LEU A 122 5.46 5.87 20.91
CA LEU A 122 4.47 5.98 21.98
C LEU A 122 4.73 5.04 23.17
N ILE A 123 5.36 3.89 22.92
CA ILE A 123 5.53 2.82 23.92
C ILE A 123 7.01 2.68 24.25
N SER A 124 7.35 2.90 25.51
CA SER A 124 8.75 2.80 26.00
C SER A 124 9.25 1.35 26.12
N ASN A 125 8.34 0.39 26.31
CA ASN A 125 8.72 -1.02 26.36
C ASN A 125 8.86 -1.58 24.93
N VAL A 126 10.09 -1.92 24.57
CA VAL A 126 10.48 -2.34 23.22
C VAL A 126 9.70 -3.58 22.75
N ILE A 127 9.56 -4.58 23.64
CA ILE A 127 8.84 -5.83 23.30
C ILE A 127 7.34 -5.59 23.08
N VAL A 128 6.74 -4.73 23.91
CA VAL A 128 5.32 -4.36 23.73
C VAL A 128 5.13 -3.57 22.45
N ALA A 129 6.04 -2.62 22.15
CA ALA A 129 6.02 -1.85 20.90
C ALA A 129 6.13 -2.76 19.68
N LEU A 130 7.02 -3.77 19.70
CA LEU A 130 7.15 -4.78 18.67
C LEU A 130 5.83 -5.55 18.48
N GLY A 131 5.24 -6.06 19.56
CA GLY A 131 3.96 -6.79 19.48
C GLY A 131 2.82 -5.96 18.89
N VAL A 132 2.73 -4.68 19.25
CA VAL A 132 1.75 -3.74 18.68
C VAL A 132 2.04 -3.48 17.19
N MET A 133 3.30 -3.26 16.82
CA MET A 133 3.74 -3.06 15.44
C MET A 133 3.37 -4.26 14.56
N LEU A 134 3.69 -5.49 14.99
CA LEU A 134 3.33 -6.72 14.26
C LEU A 134 1.82 -6.87 14.10
N THR A 135 1.05 -6.56 15.14
CA THR A 135 -0.42 -6.58 15.07
C THR A 135 -0.94 -5.55 14.07
N MET A 136 -0.39 -4.34 14.06
CA MET A 136 -0.74 -3.31 13.07
C MET A 136 -0.38 -3.74 11.66
N ALA A 137 0.79 -4.35 11.44
CA ALA A 137 1.19 -4.88 10.13
C ALA A 137 0.17 -5.91 9.62
N LEU A 138 -0.24 -6.86 10.46
CA LEU A 138 -1.26 -7.86 10.11
C LEU A 138 -2.62 -7.24 9.79
N ILE A 139 -3.03 -6.20 10.52
CA ILE A 139 -4.28 -5.46 10.25
C ILE A 139 -4.19 -4.75 8.88
N ILE A 140 -3.08 -4.07 8.60
CA ILE A 140 -2.87 -3.40 7.31
C ILE A 140 -2.90 -4.42 6.16
N ILE A 141 -2.22 -5.56 6.32
CA ILE A 141 -2.25 -6.66 5.35
C ILE A 141 -3.69 -7.15 5.13
N ALA A 142 -4.45 -7.37 6.20
CA ALA A 142 -5.82 -7.86 6.12
C ALA A 142 -6.74 -6.86 5.39
N LEU A 143 -6.70 -5.58 5.78
CA LEU A 143 -7.52 -4.52 5.19
C LEU A 143 -7.19 -4.34 3.71
N PHE A 144 -5.91 -4.31 3.39
CA PHE A 144 -5.46 -4.11 2.02
C PHE A 144 -5.81 -5.30 1.11
N ASN A 145 -5.57 -6.53 1.57
CA ASN A 145 -5.94 -7.73 0.81
C ASN A 145 -7.45 -7.88 0.67
N TYR A 146 -8.23 -7.44 1.67
CA TYR A 146 -9.68 -7.38 1.56
C TYR A 146 -10.12 -6.40 0.47
N TYR A 147 -9.60 -5.17 0.51
CA TYR A 147 -9.90 -4.15 -0.51
C TYR A 147 -9.52 -4.63 -1.93
N TYR A 148 -8.33 -5.19 -2.08
CA TYR A 148 -7.84 -5.68 -3.36
C TYR A 148 -8.65 -6.88 -3.88
N SER A 149 -9.04 -7.80 -2.99
CA SER A 149 -9.87 -8.95 -3.31
C SER A 149 -11.24 -8.53 -3.84
N VAL A 150 -11.86 -7.52 -3.19
CA VAL A 150 -13.13 -6.96 -3.65
C VAL A 150 -12.99 -6.25 -4.99
N ALA A 151 -11.90 -5.50 -5.19
CA ALA A 151 -11.67 -4.74 -6.42
C ALA A 151 -11.38 -5.62 -7.65
N ARG A 152 -10.71 -6.77 -7.46
CA ARG A 152 -10.34 -7.69 -8.55
C ARG A 152 -11.11 -9.01 -8.61
N GLY A 153 -12.00 -9.28 -7.65
CA GLY A 153 -12.76 -10.53 -7.60
C GLY A 153 -11.90 -11.76 -7.28
N GLU A 154 -10.73 -11.57 -6.67
CA GLU A 154 -9.82 -12.66 -6.30
C GLU A 154 -10.10 -13.18 -4.88
N SER A 155 -9.63 -14.39 -4.56
CA SER A 155 -9.85 -15.01 -3.24
C SER A 155 -8.99 -14.36 -2.15
N PHE A 156 -9.64 -13.65 -1.21
CA PHE A 156 -9.01 -13.04 -0.04
C PHE A 156 -8.13 -14.01 0.75
N ARG A 157 -8.61 -15.23 1.00
CA ARG A 157 -7.89 -16.23 1.82
C ARG A 157 -6.52 -16.60 1.25
N LYS A 158 -6.44 -16.78 -0.05
CA LYS A 158 -5.19 -17.16 -0.71
C LYS A 158 -4.14 -16.07 -0.57
N ARG A 159 -4.50 -14.82 -0.91
CA ARG A 159 -3.59 -13.67 -0.81
C ARG A 159 -3.17 -13.33 0.61
N PHE A 160 -4.12 -13.37 1.54
CA PHE A 160 -3.81 -13.10 2.95
C PHE A 160 -2.83 -14.13 3.51
N THR A 161 -3.01 -15.42 3.22
CA THR A 161 -2.08 -16.47 3.68
C THR A 161 -0.70 -16.34 3.03
N GLU A 162 -0.62 -15.99 1.76
CA GLU A 162 0.65 -15.74 1.07
C GLU A 162 1.41 -14.58 1.72
N MET A 163 0.76 -13.44 1.96
CA MET A 163 1.38 -12.26 2.59
C MET A 163 1.75 -12.49 4.05
N ALA A 164 0.87 -13.13 4.83
CA ALA A 164 1.16 -13.46 6.22
C ALA A 164 2.31 -14.47 6.34
N CYS A 165 2.43 -15.41 5.40
CA CYS A 165 3.55 -16.34 5.34
C CYS A 165 4.86 -15.62 5.00
N LEU A 166 4.85 -14.68 4.06
CA LEU A 166 6.02 -13.87 3.71
C LEU A 166 6.48 -13.01 4.91
N LEU A 167 5.55 -12.38 5.62
CA LEU A 167 5.86 -11.62 6.83
C LEU A 167 6.50 -12.51 7.90
N TYR A 168 5.94 -13.69 8.14
CA TYR A 168 6.47 -14.63 9.12
C TYR A 168 7.86 -15.17 8.72
N THR A 169 8.09 -15.45 7.44
CA THR A 169 9.39 -15.94 6.96
C THR A 169 10.46 -14.84 6.96
N SER A 170 10.10 -13.58 6.75
CA SER A 170 11.02 -12.44 6.88
C SER A 170 11.48 -12.27 8.33
N ASP A 171 10.54 -12.37 9.28
CA ASP A 171 10.83 -12.27 10.72
C ASP A 171 11.69 -13.45 11.22
N ALA A 172 11.48 -14.66 10.68
CA ALA A 172 12.25 -15.85 11.04
C ALA A 172 13.65 -15.93 10.38
N ALA A 173 13.93 -15.15 9.34
CA ALA A 173 15.24 -15.11 8.69
C ALA A 173 16.25 -14.24 9.45
N ASP A 174 15.77 -13.39 10.37
CA ASP A 174 16.59 -12.49 11.19
C ASP A 174 16.94 -13.10 12.58
N GLU A 175 16.46 -14.31 12.89
CA GLU A 175 16.87 -15.12 14.06
C GLU A 175 18.06 -16.04 13.73
#